data_0ab6b50b4985c3922f2df627c3a7fe31
#
_entry.id   0ab6b50b4985c3922f2df627c3a7fe31
#
_cell.length_a   1.000
_cell.length_b   1.000
_cell.length_c   1.000
_cell.angle_alpha   90.00
_cell.angle_beta   90.00
_cell.angle_gamma   90.00
#
_symmetry.space_group_name_H-M   'P 1'
#
loop_
_entity.id
_entity.type
_entity.pdbx_description
1 polymer ?
#
loop_
_entity_poly.entity_id
_entity_poly.type
_entity_poly.pdbx_seq_one_letter_code
_entity_poly.pdbx_strand_id
1 'polypeptide(L)'
;MSPGADVRSIDGLREWIAAAQVFGHDAGEALGGTQMEIRRAFDWIAEQGHLWERAGRVGEQEVAQAKAELAARRFPNFDGKMPDTTVQERNLRRAEDRLEHAREQVLKCRSWAGRLPKIVEESFTGRGRRLQNFLEGELPRTLGQLARRVEALERYAD
;
A
#
# COMPACT_ATOMS: atom_id res chain seq x y z
N MET A 1 -4.95 48.07 10.57
CA MET A 1 -6.38 47.83 10.88
C MET A 1 -6.73 46.46 10.41
N SER A 2 -6.91 45.51 11.33
CA SER A 2 -7.44 44.19 10.94
C SER A 2 -8.91 44.40 10.51
N PRO A 3 -9.35 43.90 9.34
CA PRO A 3 -10.75 43.95 9.00
C PRO A 3 -11.53 43.12 10.03
N GLY A 4 -12.35 43.78 10.84
CA GLY A 4 -13.26 43.10 11.75
C GLY A 4 -14.20 42.24 10.93
N ALA A 5 -14.34 40.97 11.26
CA ALA A 5 -15.33 40.08 10.61
C ALA A 5 -16.73 40.64 10.94
N ASP A 6 -17.50 40.97 9.90
CA ASP A 6 -18.89 41.38 10.02
C ASP A 6 -19.73 40.13 10.33
N VAL A 7 -19.93 39.86 11.63
CA VAL A 7 -20.71 38.73 12.12
C VAL A 7 -22.18 39.12 12.14
N ARG A 8 -22.96 38.69 11.12
CA ARG A 8 -24.37 39.02 10.99
C ARG A 8 -25.33 38.05 11.65
N SER A 9 -24.82 36.90 12.10
CA SER A 9 -25.66 35.86 12.72
C SER A 9 -24.87 34.99 13.68
N ILE A 10 -25.29 34.90 14.91
CA ILE A 10 -24.75 34.01 15.95
C ILE A 10 -25.06 32.54 15.55
N ASP A 11 -26.26 32.28 15.03
CA ASP A 11 -26.65 30.96 14.58
C ASP A 11 -25.77 30.45 13.44
N GLY A 12 -25.42 31.35 12.52
CA GLY A 12 -24.48 31.00 11.42
C GLY A 12 -23.08 30.61 11.93
N LEU A 13 -22.61 31.19 13.05
CA LEU A 13 -21.35 30.80 13.68
C LEU A 13 -21.46 29.39 14.32
N ARG A 14 -22.58 29.07 14.94
CA ARG A 14 -22.82 27.75 15.53
C ARG A 14 -22.87 26.67 14.45
N GLU A 15 -23.58 26.93 13.35
CA GLU A 15 -23.64 26.03 12.20
C GLU A 15 -22.24 25.81 11.62
N TRP A 16 -21.45 26.89 11.51
CA TRP A 16 -20.08 26.79 11.01
C TRP A 16 -19.19 25.94 11.95
N ILE A 17 -19.28 26.13 13.28
CA ILE A 17 -18.55 25.32 14.26
C ILE A 17 -18.92 23.85 14.12
N ALA A 18 -20.22 23.52 14.01
CA ALA A 18 -20.69 22.16 13.84
C ALA A 18 -20.17 21.54 12.54
N ALA A 19 -20.24 22.27 11.42
CA ALA A 19 -19.71 21.82 10.16
C ALA A 19 -18.19 21.59 10.18
N ALA A 20 -17.43 22.47 10.87
CA ALA A 20 -15.99 22.31 11.02
C ALA A 20 -15.61 21.12 11.92
N GLN A 21 -16.42 20.78 12.92
CA GLN A 21 -16.24 19.57 13.73
C GLN A 21 -16.46 18.30 12.90
N VAL A 22 -17.53 18.27 12.09
CA VAL A 22 -17.80 17.15 11.17
C VAL A 22 -16.66 16.99 10.17
N PHE A 23 -16.22 18.10 9.56
CA PHE A 23 -15.06 18.08 8.67
C PHE A 23 -13.81 17.51 9.34
N GLY A 24 -13.53 17.94 10.59
CA GLY A 24 -12.38 17.45 11.36
C GLY A 24 -12.43 15.94 11.60
N HIS A 25 -13.61 15.41 11.90
CA HIS A 25 -13.86 13.99 12.08
C HIS A 25 -13.64 13.22 10.76
N ASP A 26 -14.32 13.61 9.70
CA ASP A 26 -14.27 12.96 8.40
C ASP A 26 -12.86 12.98 7.80
N ALA A 27 -12.15 14.10 7.93
CA ALA A 27 -10.77 14.23 7.48
C ALA A 27 -9.82 13.35 8.30
N GLY A 28 -10.06 13.20 9.62
CA GLY A 28 -9.32 12.29 10.49
C GLY A 28 -9.52 10.84 10.10
N GLU A 29 -10.76 10.42 9.84
CA GLU A 29 -11.05 9.06 9.35
C GLU A 29 -10.41 8.78 7.99
N ALA A 30 -10.49 9.71 7.04
CA ALA A 30 -9.87 9.58 5.73
C ALA A 30 -8.33 9.46 5.82
N LEU A 31 -7.71 10.25 6.71
CA LEU A 31 -6.28 10.17 6.97
C LEU A 31 -5.88 8.82 7.56
N GLY A 32 -6.62 8.34 8.57
CA GLY A 32 -6.43 7.02 9.19
C GLY A 32 -6.61 5.89 8.17
N GLY A 33 -7.63 5.96 7.34
CA GLY A 33 -7.86 5.02 6.23
C GLY A 33 -6.68 4.98 5.26
N THR A 34 -6.15 6.13 4.85
CA THR A 34 -4.98 6.22 3.98
C THR A 34 -3.75 5.59 4.62
N GLN A 35 -3.50 5.81 5.90
CA GLN A 35 -2.38 5.19 6.63
C GLN A 35 -2.52 3.66 6.68
N MET A 36 -3.73 3.14 6.85
CA MET A 36 -3.99 1.70 6.82
C MET A 36 -3.75 1.10 5.43
N GLU A 37 -4.19 1.76 4.36
CA GLU A 37 -3.95 1.29 3.00
C GLU A 37 -2.45 1.29 2.63
N ILE A 38 -1.71 2.29 3.07
CA ILE A 38 -0.24 2.31 2.92
C ILE A 38 0.39 1.08 3.61
N ARG A 39 -0.02 0.79 4.86
CA ARG A 39 0.48 -0.39 5.60
C ARG A 39 0.13 -1.69 4.88
N ARG A 40 -1.13 -1.84 4.44
CA ARG A 40 -1.56 -3.00 3.64
C ARG A 40 -0.73 -3.18 2.37
N ALA A 41 -0.36 -2.10 1.69
CA ALA A 41 0.48 -2.17 0.51
C ALA A 41 1.90 -2.70 0.83
N PHE A 42 2.49 -2.28 1.94
CA PHE A 42 3.78 -2.82 2.40
C PHE A 42 3.68 -4.31 2.72
N ASP A 43 2.68 -4.70 3.49
CA ASP A 43 2.46 -6.09 3.89
C ASP A 43 2.23 -6.98 2.66
N TRP A 44 1.43 -6.51 1.70
CA TRP A 44 1.17 -7.22 0.45
C TRP A 44 2.43 -7.44 -0.39
N ILE A 45 3.28 -6.41 -0.54
CA ILE A 45 4.55 -6.54 -1.29
C ILE A 45 5.48 -7.54 -0.61
N ALA A 46 5.56 -7.52 0.72
CA ALA A 46 6.36 -8.49 1.48
C ALA A 46 5.84 -9.91 1.30
N GLU A 47 4.53 -10.11 1.39
CA GLU A 47 3.88 -11.41 1.19
C GLU A 47 4.10 -11.93 -0.25
N GLN A 48 3.92 -11.09 -1.26
CA GLN A 48 4.19 -11.46 -2.65
C GLN A 48 5.66 -11.85 -2.85
N GLY A 49 6.58 -11.13 -2.24
CA GLY A 49 8.00 -11.48 -2.27
C GLY A 49 8.26 -12.89 -1.76
N HIS A 50 7.69 -13.25 -0.60
CA HIS A 50 7.81 -14.60 -0.04
C HIS A 50 7.13 -15.68 -0.87
N LEU A 51 5.98 -15.38 -1.50
CA LEU A 51 5.31 -16.30 -2.41
C LEU A 51 6.19 -16.63 -3.61
N TRP A 52 6.76 -15.64 -4.26
CA TRP A 52 7.60 -15.81 -5.42
C TRP A 52 8.95 -16.47 -5.09
N GLU A 53 9.53 -16.20 -3.93
CA GLU A 53 10.73 -16.91 -3.46
C GLU A 53 10.46 -18.40 -3.23
N ARG A 54 9.28 -18.76 -2.70
CA ARG A 54 8.87 -20.17 -2.60
C ARG A 54 8.66 -20.79 -3.97
N ALA A 55 7.97 -20.11 -4.88
CA ALA A 55 7.77 -20.54 -6.26
C ALA A 55 9.11 -20.75 -6.98
N GLY A 56 10.08 -19.88 -6.74
CA GLY A 56 11.45 -20.04 -7.26
C GLY A 56 12.12 -21.32 -6.78
N ARG A 57 12.06 -21.62 -5.48
CA ARG A 57 12.62 -22.88 -4.94
C ARG A 57 11.95 -24.13 -5.52
N VAL A 58 10.62 -24.11 -5.68
CA VAL A 58 9.88 -25.20 -6.33
C VAL A 58 10.29 -25.31 -7.80
N GLY A 59 10.40 -24.19 -8.50
CA GLY A 59 10.85 -24.16 -9.90
C GLY A 59 12.26 -24.73 -10.09
N GLU A 60 13.18 -24.48 -9.18
CA GLU A 60 14.53 -25.08 -9.21
C GLU A 60 14.49 -26.60 -9.08
N GLN A 61 13.62 -27.13 -8.21
CA GLN A 61 13.40 -28.57 -8.08
C GLN A 61 12.77 -29.16 -9.34
N GLU A 62 11.75 -28.50 -9.93
CA GLU A 62 11.12 -28.96 -11.18
C GLU A 62 12.10 -28.97 -12.35
N VAL A 63 12.95 -27.96 -12.48
CA VAL A 63 14.02 -27.93 -13.51
C VAL A 63 15.03 -29.07 -13.29
N ALA A 64 15.44 -29.30 -12.05
CA ALA A 64 16.36 -30.39 -11.74
C ALA A 64 15.75 -31.76 -12.08
N GLN A 65 14.48 -31.99 -11.74
CA GLN A 65 13.74 -33.19 -12.07
C GLN A 65 13.60 -33.36 -13.59
N ALA A 66 13.17 -32.33 -14.32
CA ALA A 66 13.02 -32.36 -15.76
C ALA A 66 14.35 -32.68 -16.50
N LYS A 67 15.48 -32.14 -16.00
CA LYS A 67 16.82 -32.46 -16.50
C LYS A 67 17.19 -33.90 -16.25
N ALA A 68 16.88 -34.46 -15.09
CA ALA A 68 17.13 -35.86 -14.76
C ALA A 68 16.30 -36.80 -15.66
N GLU A 69 15.01 -36.47 -15.87
CA GLU A 69 14.12 -37.23 -16.76
C GLU A 69 14.60 -37.22 -18.22
N LEU A 70 15.05 -36.08 -18.73
CA LEU A 70 15.64 -35.93 -20.04
C LEU A 70 16.94 -36.73 -20.15
N ALA A 71 17.82 -36.67 -19.16
CA ALA A 71 19.06 -37.42 -19.14
C ALA A 71 18.81 -38.92 -19.13
N ALA A 72 17.86 -39.41 -18.34
CA ALA A 72 17.49 -40.82 -18.28
C ALA A 72 16.99 -41.38 -19.62
N ARG A 73 16.34 -40.54 -20.44
CA ARG A 73 15.83 -40.96 -21.77
C ARG A 73 16.83 -40.83 -22.92
N ARG A 74 17.99 -40.24 -22.72
CA ARG A 74 19.03 -40.09 -23.74
C ARG A 74 19.85 -41.37 -24.01
N PHE A 75 19.54 -42.45 -23.29
CA PHE A 75 20.21 -43.71 -23.51
C PHE A 75 19.48 -44.51 -24.62
N PRO A 76 20.22 -45.15 -25.52
CA PRO A 76 19.62 -46.01 -26.58
C PRO A 76 18.77 -47.12 -25.95
N ASN A 77 17.66 -47.45 -26.59
CA ASN A 77 16.87 -48.63 -26.25
C ASN A 77 17.64 -49.91 -26.57
N PHE A 78 17.14 -51.07 -26.09
CA PHE A 78 17.71 -52.40 -26.36
C PHE A 78 17.97 -52.65 -27.84
N ASP A 79 17.17 -52.04 -28.74
CA ASP A 79 17.28 -52.14 -30.19
C ASP A 79 18.28 -51.12 -30.79
N GLY A 80 19.05 -50.40 -29.98
CA GLY A 80 20.00 -49.39 -30.44
C GLY A 80 19.38 -48.12 -31.02
N LYS A 81 18.04 -47.93 -30.91
CA LYS A 81 17.34 -46.73 -31.36
C LYS A 81 17.30 -45.69 -30.25
N MET A 82 17.58 -44.46 -30.62
CA MET A 82 17.43 -43.32 -29.70
C MET A 82 15.93 -43.05 -29.44
N PRO A 83 15.50 -42.97 -28.17
CA PRO A 83 14.13 -42.64 -27.85
C PRO A 83 13.79 -41.20 -28.23
N ASP A 84 12.53 -40.94 -28.53
CA ASP A 84 12.03 -39.57 -28.72
C ASP A 84 12.02 -38.81 -27.37
N THR A 85 12.74 -37.70 -27.34
CA THR A 85 12.89 -36.82 -26.15
C THR A 85 12.06 -35.54 -26.24
N THR A 86 11.25 -35.35 -27.26
CA THR A 86 10.49 -34.12 -27.53
C THR A 86 9.62 -33.71 -26.36
N VAL A 87 8.99 -34.66 -25.66
CA VAL A 87 8.14 -34.38 -24.49
C VAL A 87 8.98 -33.89 -23.33
N GLN A 88 10.10 -34.52 -23.03
CA GLN A 88 11.01 -34.17 -21.94
C GLN A 88 11.65 -32.79 -22.16
N GLU A 89 12.07 -32.53 -23.39
CA GLU A 89 12.61 -31.21 -23.76
C GLU A 89 11.58 -30.08 -23.60
N ARG A 90 10.32 -30.37 -23.99
CA ARG A 90 9.22 -29.42 -23.77
C ARG A 90 8.93 -29.19 -22.28
N ASN A 91 8.94 -30.27 -21.49
CA ASN A 91 8.73 -30.16 -20.03
C ASN A 91 9.86 -29.38 -19.37
N LEU A 92 11.10 -29.62 -19.74
CA LEU A 92 12.25 -28.86 -19.25
C LEU A 92 12.11 -27.39 -19.59
N ARG A 93 11.82 -27.03 -20.82
CA ARG A 93 11.62 -25.62 -21.24
C ARG A 93 10.52 -24.95 -20.44
N ARG A 94 9.37 -25.60 -20.23
CA ARG A 94 8.28 -25.07 -19.40
C ARG A 94 8.69 -24.88 -17.94
N ALA A 95 9.49 -25.76 -17.38
CA ALA A 95 10.01 -25.63 -16.03
C ALA A 95 10.99 -24.44 -15.92
N GLU A 96 11.86 -24.28 -16.91
CA GLU A 96 12.79 -23.15 -17.00
C GLU A 96 12.04 -21.82 -17.13
N ASP A 97 11.01 -21.73 -17.97
CA ASP A 97 10.18 -20.55 -18.15
C ASP A 97 9.47 -20.16 -16.83
N ARG A 98 8.93 -21.14 -16.08
CA ARG A 98 8.30 -20.87 -14.78
C ARG A 98 9.30 -20.37 -13.74
N LEU A 99 10.49 -20.96 -13.71
CA LEU A 99 11.57 -20.53 -12.80
C LEU A 99 12.02 -19.10 -13.12
N GLU A 100 12.23 -18.80 -14.40
CA GLU A 100 12.60 -17.45 -14.84
C GLU A 100 11.53 -16.43 -14.47
N HIS A 101 10.26 -16.74 -14.74
CA HIS A 101 9.14 -15.89 -14.33
C HIS A 101 9.14 -15.65 -12.81
N ALA A 102 9.31 -16.68 -11.99
CA ALA A 102 9.36 -16.51 -10.53
C ALA A 102 10.52 -15.61 -10.10
N ARG A 103 11.71 -15.77 -10.70
CA ARG A 103 12.87 -14.91 -10.43
C ARG A 103 12.63 -13.45 -10.79
N GLU A 104 12.02 -13.19 -11.95
CA GLU A 104 11.63 -11.83 -12.34
C GLU A 104 10.66 -11.19 -11.33
N GLN A 105 9.67 -11.95 -10.86
CA GLN A 105 8.72 -11.44 -9.87
C GLN A 105 9.38 -11.13 -8.53
N VAL A 106 10.33 -11.96 -8.06
CA VAL A 106 11.14 -11.66 -6.87
C VAL A 106 11.87 -10.34 -7.03
N LEU A 107 12.51 -10.10 -8.17
CA LEU A 107 13.21 -8.83 -8.43
C LEU A 107 12.26 -7.63 -8.43
N LYS A 108 11.06 -7.77 -9.01
CA LYS A 108 10.03 -6.73 -8.99
C LYS A 108 9.58 -6.43 -7.55
N CYS A 109 9.29 -7.45 -6.75
CA CYS A 109 8.89 -7.27 -5.34
C CYS A 109 9.99 -6.56 -4.54
N ARG A 110 11.26 -6.96 -4.70
CA ARG A 110 12.40 -6.31 -4.05
C ARG A 110 12.57 -4.85 -4.47
N SER A 111 12.41 -4.57 -5.76
CA SER A 111 12.44 -3.19 -6.28
C SER A 111 11.34 -2.33 -5.64
N TRP A 112 10.11 -2.82 -5.58
CA TRP A 112 9.00 -2.11 -4.95
C TRP A 112 9.16 -1.97 -3.44
N ALA A 113 9.64 -3.00 -2.75
CA ALA A 113 9.94 -2.94 -1.32
C ALA A 113 10.96 -1.83 -0.97
N GLY A 114 11.91 -1.56 -1.86
CA GLY A 114 12.87 -0.47 -1.70
C GLY A 114 12.36 0.92 -2.10
N ARG A 115 11.44 0.99 -3.08
CA ARG A 115 10.93 2.27 -3.63
C ARG A 115 9.73 2.82 -2.88
N LEU A 116 8.80 1.95 -2.48
CA LEU A 116 7.55 2.36 -1.86
C LEU A 116 7.75 3.20 -0.58
N PRO A 117 8.65 2.85 0.37
CA PRO A 117 8.92 3.67 1.53
C PRO A 117 9.33 5.10 1.18
N LYS A 118 10.17 5.28 0.16
CA LYS A 118 10.63 6.59 -0.29
C LYS A 118 9.48 7.41 -0.88
N ILE A 119 8.64 6.80 -1.71
CA ILE A 119 7.45 7.46 -2.30
C ILE A 119 6.50 7.92 -1.19
N VAL A 120 6.26 7.07 -0.18
CA VAL A 120 5.40 7.42 0.96
C VAL A 120 6.01 8.55 1.78
N GLU A 121 7.31 8.51 2.06
CA GLU A 121 8.00 9.57 2.80
C GLU A 121 7.93 10.91 2.08
N GLU A 122 8.20 10.95 0.79
CA GLU A 122 8.24 12.17 -0.01
C GLU A 122 6.84 12.76 -0.26
N SER A 123 5.82 11.91 -0.47
CA SER A 123 4.51 12.38 -0.90
C SER A 123 3.48 12.46 0.22
N PHE A 124 3.60 11.65 1.27
CA PHE A 124 2.56 11.51 2.29
C PHE A 124 3.01 11.85 3.72
N THR A 125 4.15 11.32 4.21
CA THR A 125 4.47 11.35 5.64
C THR A 125 4.50 12.76 6.23
N GLY A 126 5.20 13.68 5.61
CA GLY A 126 5.31 15.05 6.11
C GLY A 126 4.00 15.82 6.02
N ARG A 127 3.24 15.64 4.96
CA ARG A 127 1.93 16.30 4.75
C ARG A 127 0.86 15.69 5.63
N GLY A 128 0.82 14.38 5.75
CA GLY A 128 -0.11 13.65 6.62
C GLY A 128 0.08 14.02 8.08
N ARG A 129 1.32 14.11 8.56
CA ARG A 129 1.64 14.53 9.93
C ARG A 129 1.18 15.96 10.21
N ARG A 130 1.38 16.90 9.28
CA ARG A 130 0.90 18.28 9.44
C ARG A 130 -0.62 18.33 9.50
N LEU A 131 -1.32 17.61 8.64
CA LEU A 131 -2.77 17.53 8.68
C LEU A 131 -3.25 16.89 9.98
N GLN A 132 -2.65 15.82 10.43
CA GLN A 132 -2.98 15.17 11.71
C GLN A 132 -2.82 16.13 12.88
N ASN A 133 -1.70 16.85 12.98
CA ASN A 133 -1.46 17.83 14.04
C ASN A 133 -2.50 18.96 14.01
N PHE A 134 -2.89 19.41 12.84
CA PHE A 134 -3.96 20.40 12.68
C PHE A 134 -5.31 19.85 13.17
N LEU A 135 -5.70 18.68 12.75
CA LEU A 135 -7.01 18.06 13.08
C LEU A 135 -7.12 17.69 14.57
N GLU A 136 -6.04 17.22 15.18
CA GLU A 136 -6.03 16.76 16.58
C GLU A 136 -5.71 17.89 17.57
N GLY A 137 -4.99 18.93 17.14
CA GLY A 137 -4.51 20.00 18.01
C GLY A 137 -5.11 21.36 17.73
N GLU A 138 -4.84 21.92 16.57
CA GLU A 138 -5.18 23.33 16.28
C GLU A 138 -6.69 23.51 16.06
N LEU A 139 -7.32 22.65 15.28
CA LEU A 139 -8.74 22.76 14.95
C LEU A 139 -9.63 22.66 16.19
N PRO A 140 -9.53 21.63 17.06
CA PRO A 140 -10.35 21.56 18.27
C PRO A 140 -10.13 22.75 19.23
N ARG A 141 -8.87 23.20 19.37
CA ARG A 141 -8.54 24.36 20.20
C ARG A 141 -9.20 25.62 19.68
N THR A 142 -9.12 25.88 18.39
CA THR A 142 -9.69 27.05 17.74
C THR A 142 -11.21 27.03 17.81
N LEU A 143 -11.83 25.87 17.52
CA LEU A 143 -13.29 25.71 17.63
C LEU A 143 -13.78 25.90 19.06
N GLY A 144 -13.06 25.38 20.07
CA GLY A 144 -13.39 25.60 21.48
C GLY A 144 -13.26 27.06 21.91
N GLN A 145 -12.29 27.81 21.38
CA GLN A 145 -12.18 29.26 21.63
C GLN A 145 -13.33 30.02 20.97
N LEU A 146 -13.68 29.67 19.73
CA LEU A 146 -14.78 30.29 19.00
C LEU A 146 -16.11 30.04 19.70
N ALA A 147 -16.39 28.83 20.14
CA ALA A 147 -17.59 28.45 20.86
C ALA A 147 -17.76 29.31 22.12
N ARG A 148 -16.70 29.46 22.93
CA ARG A 148 -16.73 30.33 24.13
C ARG A 148 -17.01 31.79 23.80
N ARG A 149 -16.50 32.30 22.68
CA ARG A 149 -16.79 33.67 22.24
C ARG A 149 -18.23 33.85 21.79
N VAL A 150 -18.78 32.87 21.10
CA VAL A 150 -20.19 32.85 20.70
C VAL A 150 -21.11 32.85 21.91
N GLU A 151 -20.84 31.99 22.91
CA GLU A 151 -21.58 31.98 24.17
C GLU A 151 -21.52 33.33 24.93
N ALA A 152 -20.36 34.01 24.92
CA ALA A 152 -20.23 35.33 25.51
C ALA A 152 -21.08 36.37 24.77
N LEU A 153 -21.10 36.34 23.41
CA LEU A 153 -21.93 37.26 22.61
C LEU A 153 -23.42 37.06 22.87
N GLU A 154 -23.88 35.83 23.04
CA GLU A 154 -25.27 35.53 23.39
C GLU A 154 -25.71 36.13 24.72
N ARG A 155 -24.86 36.02 25.75
CA ARG A 155 -25.16 36.65 27.06
C ARG A 155 -25.24 38.17 27.03
N TYR A 156 -24.69 38.81 26.00
CA TYR A 156 -24.81 40.26 25.80
C TYR A 156 -26.01 40.64 24.91
N ALA A 157 -26.57 39.67 24.19
CA ALA A 157 -27.70 39.89 23.30
C ALA A 157 -29.08 39.68 23.99
N ASP A 158 -29.08 38.92 25.12
CA ASP A 158 -30.21 38.76 26.04
C ASP A 158 -30.24 39.94 27.08
#